data_7de2648f00493fcc3012be46a44feab0
#
_entry.id   7de2648f00493fcc3012be46a44feab0
#
_cell.length_a   1.000
_cell.length_b   1.000
_cell.length_c   1.000
_cell.angle_alpha   90.00
_cell.angle_beta   90.00
_cell.angle_gamma   90.00
#
_symmetry.space_group_name_H-M   'P 1'
#
loop_
_entity.id
_entity.type
_entity.pdbx_description
1 polymer ?
#
loop_
_entity_poly.entity_id
_entity_poly.type
_entity_poly.pdbx_seq_one_letter_code
_entity_poly.pdbx_strand_id
1 'polypeptide(L)'
;LKILCIGNSFTEDATSGLPRIIKSVGLSHICIGHLIAGGASLRKFYEGYMENSPIGIYQVTNDKMEWTTISDNFTLKQALQYADWNIITFQQVSYDAGVYQTYLPVLSSLIDIAKNECRKSKPVIAWQMPWAYGTGCQEEYFGKYGYNQQKMYKAITNATKVMMNQSEVDILVPVGTAIQNLRNTSLNNSPLDIT
;
A
#
# COMPACT_ATOMS: atom_id res chain seq x y z
N LEU A 1 13.08 13.28 -4.98
CA LEU A 1 11.81 12.83 -4.41
C LEU A 1 12.03 11.49 -3.73
N LYS A 2 11.58 11.35 -2.45
CA LYS A 2 11.69 10.12 -1.67
C LYS A 2 10.30 9.64 -1.26
N ILE A 3 9.99 8.39 -1.57
CA ILE A 3 8.67 7.79 -1.37
C ILE A 3 8.85 6.53 -0.52
N LEU A 4 8.10 6.41 0.58
CA LEU A 4 8.03 5.19 1.37
C LEU A 4 6.67 4.53 1.16
N CYS A 5 6.68 3.27 0.73
CA CYS A 5 5.49 2.47 0.53
C CYS A 5 5.37 1.43 1.66
N ILE A 6 4.31 1.54 2.46
CA ILE A 6 4.06 0.67 3.61
C ILE A 6 2.82 -0.17 3.30
N GLY A 7 2.96 -1.50 3.30
CA GLY A 7 1.85 -2.38 3.02
C GLY A 7 2.24 -3.85 2.96
N ASN A 8 1.49 -4.60 2.20
CA ASN A 8 1.66 -6.04 2.01
C ASN A 8 1.96 -6.37 0.54
N SER A 9 1.72 -7.62 0.11
CA SER A 9 1.94 -8.06 -1.28
C SER A 9 1.27 -7.15 -2.33
N PHE A 10 0.11 -6.56 -2.02
CA PHE A 10 -0.54 -5.61 -2.93
C PHE A 10 0.27 -4.31 -3.12
N THR A 11 0.97 -3.84 -2.10
CA THR A 11 1.90 -2.72 -2.25
C THR A 11 3.13 -3.14 -3.04
N GLU A 12 3.67 -4.32 -2.77
CA GLU A 12 4.80 -4.88 -3.50
C GLU A 12 4.48 -4.99 -4.99
N ASP A 13 3.37 -5.62 -5.35
CA ASP A 13 2.93 -5.78 -6.75
C ASP A 13 2.73 -4.43 -7.46
N ALA A 14 2.03 -3.50 -6.80
CA ALA A 14 1.75 -2.18 -7.38
C ALA A 14 3.01 -1.35 -7.65
N THR A 15 4.09 -1.61 -6.93
CA THR A 15 5.29 -0.77 -6.95
C THR A 15 6.55 -1.48 -7.45
N SER A 16 6.53 -2.82 -7.61
CA SER A 16 7.68 -3.61 -8.06
C SER A 16 8.26 -3.12 -9.39
N GLY A 17 7.40 -2.76 -10.33
CA GLY A 17 7.78 -2.25 -11.65
C GLY A 17 8.08 -0.75 -11.71
N LEU A 18 7.77 0.00 -10.64
CA LEU A 18 7.87 1.47 -10.63
C LEU A 18 9.30 1.98 -10.90
N PRO A 19 10.38 1.38 -10.35
CA PRO A 19 11.74 1.83 -10.65
C PRO A 19 12.08 1.74 -12.15
N ARG A 20 11.62 0.69 -12.82
CA ARG A 20 11.83 0.51 -14.26
C ARG A 20 11.08 1.56 -15.08
N ILE A 21 9.84 1.89 -14.68
CA ILE A 21 9.04 2.95 -15.32
C ILE A 21 9.74 4.30 -15.15
N ILE A 22 10.16 4.66 -13.93
CA ILE A 22 10.86 5.90 -13.64
C ILE A 22 12.12 6.04 -14.49
N LYS A 23 12.90 4.97 -14.59
CA LYS A 23 14.10 4.92 -15.43
C LYS A 23 13.78 5.13 -16.91
N SER A 24 12.72 4.50 -17.42
CA SER A 24 12.33 4.58 -18.83
C SER A 24 11.90 5.98 -19.27
N VAL A 25 11.36 6.79 -18.37
CA VAL A 25 10.95 8.18 -18.64
C VAL A 25 12.04 9.20 -18.28
N GLY A 26 13.23 8.76 -17.92
CA GLY A 26 14.39 9.60 -17.66
C GLY A 26 14.31 10.45 -16.38
N LEU A 27 13.45 10.09 -15.44
CA LEU A 27 13.40 10.77 -14.15
C LEU A 27 14.56 10.34 -13.27
N SER A 28 15.21 11.32 -12.63
CA SER A 28 16.35 11.12 -11.74
C SER A 28 16.06 11.62 -10.33
N HIS A 29 16.97 11.31 -9.39
CA HIS A 29 16.87 11.75 -7.99
C HIS A 29 15.58 11.29 -7.28
N ILE A 30 15.11 10.08 -7.60
CA ILE A 30 13.99 9.43 -6.95
C ILE A 30 14.52 8.24 -6.14
N CYS A 31 14.08 8.14 -4.90
CA CYS A 31 14.35 7.00 -4.02
C CYS A 31 13.01 6.42 -3.56
N ILE A 32 12.83 5.14 -3.71
CA ILE A 32 11.63 4.44 -3.26
C ILE A 32 12.04 3.44 -2.19
N GLY A 33 11.39 3.50 -1.05
CA GLY A 33 11.48 2.50 0.02
C GLY A 33 10.22 1.66 0.08
N HIS A 34 10.37 0.38 0.38
CA HIS A 34 9.28 -0.55 0.69
C HIS A 34 9.42 -1.08 2.11
N LEU A 35 8.36 -1.04 2.90
CA LEU A 35 8.21 -1.89 4.07
C LEU A 35 7.05 -2.83 3.82
N ILE A 36 7.37 -4.08 3.50
CA ILE A 36 6.41 -5.10 3.08
C ILE A 36 6.27 -6.17 4.14
N ALA A 37 5.04 -6.38 4.61
CA ALA A 37 4.67 -7.44 5.53
C ALA A 37 3.51 -8.26 4.94
N GLY A 38 3.77 -9.52 4.57
CA GLY A 38 2.78 -10.39 3.91
C GLY A 38 1.48 -10.48 4.71
N GLY A 39 0.35 -10.19 4.06
CA GLY A 39 -0.99 -10.23 4.67
C GLY A 39 -1.23 -9.25 5.82
N ALA A 40 -0.33 -8.30 6.07
CA ALA A 40 -0.48 -7.37 7.17
C ALA A 40 -1.57 -6.32 6.92
N SER A 41 -2.40 -6.12 7.94
CA SER A 41 -3.36 -5.02 8.03
C SER A 41 -2.72 -3.76 8.61
N LEU A 42 -3.42 -2.62 8.52
CA LEU A 42 -3.03 -1.39 9.22
C LEU A 42 -2.80 -1.63 10.72
N ARG A 43 -3.68 -2.42 11.34
CA ARG A 43 -3.57 -2.77 12.77
C ARG A 43 -2.25 -3.47 13.08
N LYS A 44 -1.80 -4.39 12.25
CA LYS A 44 -0.54 -5.10 12.46
C LYS A 44 0.66 -4.16 12.38
N PHE A 45 0.66 -3.18 11.48
CA PHE A 45 1.70 -2.15 11.44
C PHE A 45 1.69 -1.28 12.70
N TYR A 46 0.52 -0.90 13.18
CA TYR A 46 0.39 -0.11 14.41
C TYR A 46 0.89 -0.89 15.64
N GLU A 47 0.46 -2.14 15.81
CA GLU A 47 0.89 -3.01 16.91
C GLU A 47 2.41 -3.23 16.86
N GLY A 48 2.97 -3.54 15.69
CA GLY A 48 4.41 -3.66 15.50
C GLY A 48 5.20 -2.40 15.86
N TYR A 49 4.64 -1.22 15.58
CA TYR A 49 5.26 0.04 16.01
C TYR A 49 5.21 0.21 17.53
N MET A 50 4.06 -0.05 18.16
CA MET A 50 3.90 0.08 19.62
C MET A 50 4.81 -0.86 20.40
N GLU A 51 5.04 -2.06 19.89
CA GLU A 51 5.93 -3.07 20.46
C GLU A 51 7.40 -2.88 20.05
N ASN A 52 7.67 -1.95 19.11
CA ASN A 52 8.96 -1.79 18.46
C ASN A 52 9.51 -3.11 17.90
N SER A 53 8.62 -3.96 17.39
CA SER A 53 8.94 -5.27 16.85
C SER A 53 9.16 -5.22 15.32
N PRO A 54 10.03 -6.07 14.78
CA PRO A 54 10.16 -6.23 13.33
C PRO A 54 8.84 -6.68 12.72
N ILE A 55 8.51 -6.11 11.56
CA ILE A 55 7.23 -6.39 10.93
C ILE A 55 7.37 -6.98 9.52
N GLY A 56 8.44 -6.71 8.82
CA GLY A 56 8.58 -7.18 7.45
C GLY A 56 9.92 -6.90 6.80
N ILE A 57 9.94 -7.13 5.50
CA ILE A 57 11.09 -6.90 4.62
C ILE A 57 11.17 -5.42 4.28
N TYR A 58 12.35 -4.85 4.40
CA TYR A 58 12.63 -3.49 3.96
C TYR A 58 13.58 -3.48 2.77
N GLN A 59 13.13 -2.84 1.71
CA GLN A 59 13.88 -2.65 0.47
C GLN A 59 13.92 -1.17 0.10
N VAL A 60 14.98 -0.78 -0.60
CA VAL A 60 15.14 0.57 -1.14
C VAL A 60 15.75 0.52 -2.53
N THR A 61 15.40 1.45 -3.40
CA THR A 61 16.04 1.57 -4.70
C THR A 61 17.42 2.20 -4.58
N ASN A 62 18.39 1.60 -5.26
CA ASN A 62 19.73 2.18 -5.42
C ASN A 62 19.77 3.25 -6.53
N ASP A 63 20.94 3.85 -6.77
CA ASP A 63 21.15 4.88 -7.80
C ASP A 63 20.87 4.39 -9.24
N LYS A 64 20.85 3.07 -9.46
CA LYS A 64 20.51 2.46 -10.74
C LYS A 64 19.03 2.18 -10.89
N MET A 65 18.22 2.57 -9.89
CA MET A 65 16.78 2.24 -9.81
C MET A 65 16.55 0.72 -9.78
N GLU A 66 17.33 0.01 -8.97
CA GLU A 66 17.17 -1.43 -8.70
C GLU A 66 16.85 -1.63 -7.22
N TRP A 67 15.99 -2.58 -6.93
CA TRP A 67 15.65 -2.93 -5.55
C TRP A 67 16.83 -3.58 -4.84
N THR A 68 17.11 -3.10 -3.63
CA THR A 68 18.12 -3.65 -2.72
C THR A 68 17.45 -3.94 -1.38
N THR A 69 17.53 -5.18 -0.93
CA THR A 69 17.02 -5.57 0.40
C THR A 69 18.01 -5.09 1.46
N ILE A 70 17.51 -4.30 2.39
CA ILE A 70 18.27 -3.78 3.53
C ILE A 70 18.17 -4.77 4.71
N SER A 71 16.95 -5.32 4.94
CA SER A 71 16.72 -6.29 6.01
C SER A 71 15.40 -7.02 5.80
N ASP A 72 15.36 -8.28 6.21
CA ASP A 72 14.14 -9.09 6.24
C ASP A 72 13.35 -8.93 7.57
N ASN A 73 13.94 -8.23 8.54
CA ASN A 73 13.38 -7.99 9.88
C ASN A 73 13.49 -6.51 10.23
N PHE A 74 12.62 -5.69 9.67
CA PHE A 74 12.67 -4.23 9.83
C PHE A 74 11.43 -3.73 10.59
N THR A 75 11.63 -2.77 11.50
CA THR A 75 10.52 -2.15 12.21
C THR A 75 9.92 -1.00 11.42
N LEU A 76 8.65 -0.68 11.66
CA LEU A 76 8.02 0.50 11.08
C LEU A 76 8.79 1.78 11.43
N LYS A 77 9.26 1.89 12.68
CA LYS A 77 10.05 3.04 13.14
C LYS A 77 11.34 3.22 12.35
N GLN A 78 12.08 2.13 12.14
CA GLN A 78 13.31 2.16 11.34
C GLN A 78 13.04 2.62 9.90
N ALA A 79 11.96 2.13 9.28
CA ALA A 79 11.60 2.51 7.91
C ALA A 79 11.24 4.00 7.81
N LEU A 80 10.45 4.52 8.76
CA LEU A 80 10.09 5.94 8.81
C LEU A 80 11.30 6.85 9.03
N GLN A 81 12.28 6.41 9.83
CA GLN A 81 13.49 7.18 10.13
C GLN A 81 14.63 6.98 9.12
N TYR A 82 14.49 6.05 8.16
CA TYR A 82 15.56 5.69 7.23
C TYR A 82 15.95 6.85 6.31
N ALA A 83 14.99 7.64 5.87
CA ALA A 83 15.24 8.81 5.03
C ALA A 83 14.25 9.95 5.33
N ASP A 84 14.54 11.15 4.81
CA ASP A 84 13.59 12.28 4.84
C ASP A 84 12.55 12.06 3.74
N TRP A 85 11.50 11.33 4.06
CA TRP A 85 10.45 10.97 3.12
C TRP A 85 9.59 12.18 2.73
N ASN A 86 9.34 12.34 1.43
CA ASN A 86 8.43 13.35 0.91
C ASN A 86 6.99 12.84 0.85
N ILE A 87 6.83 11.55 0.54
CA ILE A 87 5.53 10.89 0.44
C ILE A 87 5.60 9.57 1.21
N ILE A 88 4.58 9.28 2.00
CA ILE A 88 4.42 7.98 2.65
C ILE A 88 3.06 7.42 2.23
N THR A 89 3.06 6.19 1.70
CA THR A 89 1.82 5.52 1.33
C THR A 89 1.44 4.47 2.36
N PHE A 90 0.16 4.41 2.67
CA PHE A 90 -0.45 3.33 3.43
C PHE A 90 -1.48 2.58 2.59
N GLN A 91 -1.73 1.34 2.96
CA GLN A 91 -2.69 0.45 2.33
C GLN A 91 -3.35 -0.43 3.39
N GLN A 92 -4.65 -0.69 3.29
CA GLN A 92 -5.32 -1.71 4.10
C GLN A 92 -5.18 -3.08 3.42
N VAL A 93 -5.11 -4.14 4.21
CA VAL A 93 -5.10 -5.51 3.68
C VAL A 93 -6.36 -5.76 2.83
N SER A 94 -6.19 -6.48 1.73
CA SER A 94 -7.22 -6.60 0.69
C SER A 94 -8.59 -7.06 1.20
N TYR A 95 -8.62 -8.07 2.08
CA TYR A 95 -9.87 -8.62 2.61
C TYR A 95 -10.61 -7.67 3.56
N ASP A 96 -9.95 -6.69 4.14
CA ASP A 96 -10.55 -5.67 5.02
C ASP A 96 -10.72 -4.31 4.31
N ALA A 97 -10.19 -4.17 3.10
CA ALA A 97 -10.19 -2.89 2.40
C ALA A 97 -11.58 -2.34 2.06
N GLY A 98 -12.60 -3.21 1.99
CA GLY A 98 -14.00 -2.80 1.81
C GLY A 98 -14.75 -2.53 3.12
N VAL A 99 -14.08 -2.62 4.29
CA VAL A 99 -14.70 -2.49 5.61
C VAL A 99 -14.08 -1.30 6.35
N TYR A 100 -14.67 -0.11 6.17
CA TYR A 100 -14.10 1.13 6.73
C TYR A 100 -13.83 1.10 8.23
N GLN A 101 -14.65 0.39 9.01
CA GLN A 101 -14.48 0.25 10.46
C GLN A 101 -13.12 -0.35 10.84
N THR A 102 -12.51 -1.14 9.96
CA THR A 102 -11.18 -1.72 10.19
C THR A 102 -10.03 -0.70 10.06
N TYR A 103 -10.31 0.49 9.55
CA TYR A 103 -9.34 1.58 9.45
C TYR A 103 -9.24 2.35 10.77
N LEU A 104 -10.28 2.31 11.59
CA LEU A 104 -10.41 3.12 12.80
C LEU A 104 -9.95 2.38 14.06
N PRO A 105 -9.33 3.09 15.00
CA PRO A 105 -8.71 4.44 14.89
C PRO A 105 -7.31 4.39 14.28
N VAL A 106 -6.88 3.21 13.84
CA VAL A 106 -5.49 2.83 13.54
C VAL A 106 -4.86 3.69 12.45
N LEU A 107 -5.63 4.05 11.41
CA LEU A 107 -5.10 4.85 10.30
C LEU A 107 -4.67 6.24 10.79
N SER A 108 -5.48 6.91 11.59
CA SER A 108 -5.12 8.23 12.15
C SER A 108 -3.86 8.13 13.01
N SER A 109 -3.77 7.10 13.86
CA SER A 109 -2.57 6.87 14.68
C SER A 109 -1.33 6.62 13.83
N LEU A 110 -1.43 5.85 12.73
CA LEU A 110 -0.31 5.61 11.82
C LEU A 110 0.12 6.87 11.07
N ILE A 111 -0.82 7.73 10.70
CA ILE A 111 -0.54 9.04 10.09
C ILE A 111 0.22 9.93 11.06
N ASP A 112 -0.24 10.01 12.32
CA ASP A 112 0.46 10.77 13.37
C ASP A 112 1.86 10.25 13.62
N ILE A 113 2.02 8.92 13.72
CA ILE A 113 3.32 8.26 13.86
C ILE A 113 4.23 8.64 12.67
N ALA A 114 3.75 8.55 11.44
CA ALA A 114 4.53 8.87 10.26
C ALA A 114 5.00 10.34 10.27
N LYS A 115 4.10 11.27 10.61
CA LYS A 115 4.41 12.69 10.70
C LYS A 115 5.41 13.02 11.82
N ASN A 116 5.35 12.28 12.93
CA ASN A 116 6.24 12.50 14.08
C ASN A 116 7.62 11.86 13.91
N GLU A 117 7.70 10.69 13.29
CA GLU A 117 8.97 9.97 13.09
C GLU A 117 9.79 10.52 11.91
N CYS A 118 9.17 11.19 10.94
CA CYS A 118 9.86 11.88 9.87
C CYS A 118 10.50 13.17 10.34
N ARG A 119 11.82 13.14 10.56
CA ARG A 119 12.57 14.14 11.34
C ARG A 119 12.65 15.54 10.73
N LYS A 120 12.54 15.71 9.40
CA LYS A 120 12.88 16.97 8.73
C LYS A 120 11.75 17.58 7.90
N SER A 121 10.73 16.83 7.55
CA SER A 121 9.60 17.32 6.75
C SER A 121 8.31 16.63 7.19
N LYS A 122 7.19 17.35 7.09
CA LYS A 122 5.88 16.69 7.17
C LYS A 122 5.67 15.98 5.83
N PRO A 123 5.67 14.64 5.79
CA PRO A 123 5.45 13.92 4.55
C PRO A 123 4.01 14.11 4.08
N VAL A 124 3.82 14.13 2.79
CA VAL A 124 2.50 13.98 2.17
C VAL A 124 2.03 12.54 2.40
N ILE A 125 0.84 12.36 2.91
CA ILE A 125 0.26 11.04 3.17
C ILE A 125 -0.57 10.61 1.96
N ALA A 126 -0.23 9.47 1.39
CA ALA A 126 -0.94 8.90 0.27
C ALA A 126 -1.63 7.57 0.68
N TRP A 127 -2.80 7.34 0.11
CA TRP A 127 -3.52 6.09 0.23
C TRP A 127 -3.42 5.29 -1.05
N GLN A 128 -2.82 4.12 -0.98
CA GLN A 128 -2.84 3.16 -2.06
C GLN A 128 -4.12 2.32 -1.94
N MET A 129 -5.11 2.59 -2.79
CA MET A 129 -6.34 1.82 -2.82
C MET A 129 -6.07 0.43 -3.41
N PRO A 130 -6.24 -0.67 -2.64
CA PRO A 130 -6.05 -2.01 -3.16
C PRO A 130 -7.16 -2.40 -4.14
N TRP A 131 -6.92 -3.45 -4.92
CA TRP A 131 -7.90 -3.99 -5.85
C TRP A 131 -8.72 -5.13 -5.26
N ALA A 132 -9.87 -5.38 -5.84
CA ALA A 132 -10.69 -6.53 -5.51
C ALA A 132 -10.03 -7.83 -6.00
N TYR A 133 -10.30 -8.93 -5.34
CA TYR A 133 -9.86 -10.24 -5.80
C TYR A 133 -10.41 -10.58 -7.18
N GLY A 134 -9.69 -11.43 -7.89
CA GLY A 134 -10.07 -11.89 -9.21
C GLY A 134 -11.32 -12.78 -9.20
N THR A 135 -11.97 -12.87 -10.37
CA THR A 135 -13.07 -13.80 -10.58
C THR A 135 -12.56 -15.23 -10.44
N GLY A 136 -13.20 -16.02 -9.61
CA GLY A 136 -12.78 -17.41 -9.33
C GLY A 136 -11.78 -17.57 -8.18
N CYS A 137 -11.34 -16.48 -7.55
CA CYS A 137 -10.56 -16.55 -6.32
C CYS A 137 -11.32 -17.33 -5.23
N GLN A 138 -10.62 -18.27 -4.58
CA GLN A 138 -11.18 -19.16 -3.55
C GLN A 138 -10.76 -18.76 -2.13
N GLU A 139 -10.12 -17.61 -1.95
CA GLU A 139 -9.71 -17.14 -0.65
C GLU A 139 -10.91 -17.02 0.31
N GLU A 140 -10.83 -17.63 1.48
CA GLU A 140 -11.91 -17.67 2.47
C GLU A 140 -12.45 -16.28 2.79
N TYR A 141 -11.54 -15.30 2.95
CA TYR A 141 -11.89 -13.92 3.25
C TYR A 141 -12.70 -13.23 2.14
N PHE A 142 -12.66 -13.76 0.92
CA PHE A 142 -13.49 -13.26 -0.18
C PHE A 142 -14.98 -13.56 0.06
N GLY A 143 -15.27 -14.58 0.89
CA GLY A 143 -16.64 -14.95 1.27
C GLY A 143 -17.45 -13.79 1.86
N LYS A 144 -16.81 -12.84 2.59
CA LYS A 144 -17.48 -11.64 3.11
C LYS A 144 -18.08 -10.74 2.02
N TYR A 145 -17.59 -10.86 0.79
CA TYR A 145 -18.09 -10.17 -0.39
C TYR A 145 -18.96 -11.09 -1.28
N GLY A 146 -19.28 -12.29 -0.79
CA GLY A 146 -20.04 -13.30 -1.53
C GLY A 146 -19.30 -13.84 -2.74
N TYR A 147 -17.98 -13.93 -2.69
CA TYR A 147 -17.11 -14.35 -3.80
C TYR A 147 -17.38 -13.54 -5.10
N ASN A 148 -17.74 -12.28 -4.94
CA ASN A 148 -18.13 -11.41 -6.04
C ASN A 148 -17.20 -10.21 -6.16
N GLN A 149 -16.41 -10.17 -7.22
CA GLN A 149 -15.43 -9.15 -7.52
C GLN A 149 -16.04 -7.74 -7.53
N GLN A 150 -17.18 -7.57 -8.19
CA GLN A 150 -17.83 -6.26 -8.31
C GLN A 150 -18.35 -5.75 -6.96
N LYS A 151 -18.87 -6.66 -6.10
CA LYS A 151 -19.28 -6.31 -4.74
C LYS A 151 -18.08 -5.89 -3.91
N MET A 152 -16.96 -6.64 -4.00
CA MET A 152 -15.73 -6.29 -3.29
C MET A 152 -15.18 -4.95 -3.77
N TYR A 153 -15.08 -4.73 -5.09
CA TYR A 153 -14.64 -3.45 -5.65
C TYR A 153 -15.49 -2.28 -5.19
N LYS A 154 -16.83 -2.42 -5.25
CA LYS A 154 -17.75 -1.38 -4.77
C LYS A 154 -17.58 -1.11 -3.28
N ALA A 155 -17.36 -2.14 -2.46
CA ALA A 155 -17.10 -1.97 -1.03
C ALA A 155 -15.77 -1.21 -0.79
N ILE A 156 -14.69 -1.58 -1.50
CA ILE A 156 -13.39 -0.89 -1.41
C ILE A 156 -13.50 0.58 -1.82
N THR A 157 -14.16 0.88 -2.94
CA THR A 157 -14.33 2.27 -3.39
C THR A 157 -15.16 3.10 -2.41
N ASN A 158 -16.21 2.52 -1.83
CA ASN A 158 -17.01 3.20 -0.81
C ASN A 158 -16.21 3.47 0.47
N ALA A 159 -15.49 2.46 1.00
CA ALA A 159 -14.64 2.63 2.17
C ALA A 159 -13.54 3.68 1.93
N THR A 160 -12.91 3.65 0.75
CA THR A 160 -11.91 4.64 0.35
C THR A 160 -12.51 6.05 0.30
N LYS A 161 -13.70 6.22 -0.26
CA LYS A 161 -14.38 7.53 -0.31
C LYS A 161 -14.65 8.08 1.10
N VAL A 162 -15.15 7.24 2.00
CA VAL A 162 -15.39 7.66 3.40
C VAL A 162 -14.07 8.03 4.06
N MET A 163 -13.04 7.20 3.90
CA MET A 163 -11.71 7.44 4.45
C MET A 163 -11.11 8.77 3.97
N MET A 164 -11.14 9.06 2.66
CA MET A 164 -10.63 10.31 2.10
C MET A 164 -11.35 11.56 2.65
N ASN A 165 -12.62 11.43 3.02
CA ASN A 165 -13.39 12.55 3.59
C ASN A 165 -13.18 12.73 5.11
N GLN A 166 -12.66 11.72 5.82
CA GLN A 166 -12.63 11.69 7.29
C GLN A 166 -11.22 11.53 7.87
N SER A 167 -10.20 11.41 7.02
CA SER A 167 -8.82 11.25 7.46
C SER A 167 -7.91 12.33 6.87
N GLU A 168 -6.71 12.47 7.44
CA GLU A 168 -5.67 13.37 6.96
C GLU A 168 -4.81 12.73 5.86
N VAL A 169 -5.47 12.06 4.91
CA VAL A 169 -4.82 11.55 3.69
C VAL A 169 -4.90 12.61 2.60
N ASP A 170 -3.75 12.97 2.03
CA ASP A 170 -3.62 14.05 1.05
C ASP A 170 -3.84 13.56 -0.39
N ILE A 171 -3.39 12.33 -0.70
CA ILE A 171 -3.38 11.79 -2.07
C ILE A 171 -4.02 10.41 -2.13
N LEU A 172 -4.91 10.20 -3.09
CA LEU A 172 -5.40 8.87 -3.46
C LEU A 172 -4.61 8.33 -4.65
N VAL A 173 -4.01 7.15 -4.49
CA VAL A 173 -3.43 6.35 -5.58
C VAL A 173 -4.43 5.24 -5.94
N PRO A 174 -5.24 5.40 -6.99
CA PRO A 174 -6.41 4.56 -7.24
C PRO A 174 -6.05 3.26 -8.01
N VAL A 175 -5.09 2.47 -7.49
CA VAL A 175 -4.61 1.24 -8.14
C VAL A 175 -5.77 0.27 -8.40
N GLY A 176 -6.64 0.08 -7.41
CA GLY A 176 -7.78 -0.81 -7.53
C GLY A 176 -8.75 -0.41 -8.66
N THR A 177 -8.93 0.91 -8.89
CA THR A 177 -9.73 1.39 -10.03
C THR A 177 -9.02 1.16 -11.35
N ALA A 178 -7.71 1.39 -11.41
CA ALA A 178 -6.93 1.14 -12.62
C ALA A 178 -7.01 -0.33 -13.04
N ILE A 179 -6.81 -1.25 -12.10
CA ILE A 179 -6.93 -2.70 -12.34
C ILE A 179 -8.35 -3.07 -12.74
N GLN A 180 -9.37 -2.55 -12.06
CA GLN A 180 -10.77 -2.84 -12.42
C GLN A 180 -11.11 -2.36 -13.83
N ASN A 181 -10.58 -1.23 -14.27
CA ASN A 181 -10.76 -0.74 -15.64
C ASN A 181 -10.05 -1.64 -16.65
N LEU A 182 -8.83 -2.10 -16.36
CA LEU A 182 -8.09 -3.04 -17.22
C LEU A 182 -8.84 -4.35 -17.41
N ARG A 183 -9.51 -4.87 -16.39
CA ARG A 183 -10.31 -6.10 -16.45
C ARG A 183 -11.44 -6.04 -17.47
N ASN A 184 -11.91 -4.85 -17.82
CA ASN A 184 -12.96 -4.63 -18.81
C ASN A 184 -12.42 -4.34 -20.21
N THR A 185 -11.14 -4.52 -20.46
CA THR A 185 -10.50 -4.26 -21.75
C THR A 185 -9.97 -5.55 -22.39
N SER A 186 -9.63 -5.48 -23.66
CA SER A 186 -8.95 -6.57 -24.38
C SER A 186 -7.53 -6.86 -23.87
N LEU A 187 -6.98 -6.01 -23.00
CA LEU A 187 -5.69 -6.22 -22.34
C LEU A 187 -5.80 -7.23 -21.20
N ASN A 188 -7.01 -7.54 -20.75
CA ASN A 188 -7.26 -8.63 -19.81
C ASN A 188 -7.20 -9.98 -20.55
N ASN A 189 -5.98 -10.42 -20.85
CA ASN A 189 -5.73 -11.71 -21.51
C ASN A 189 -5.68 -12.88 -20.53
N SER A 190 -5.93 -12.66 -19.26
CA SER A 190 -5.91 -13.71 -18.26
C SER A 190 -7.31 -14.28 -18.07
N PRO A 191 -7.55 -15.57 -18.35
CA PRO A 191 -8.77 -16.25 -17.92
C PRO A 191 -8.84 -16.37 -16.41
N LEU A 192 -7.71 -16.24 -15.73
CA LEU A 192 -7.53 -16.07 -14.29
C LEU A 192 -7.14 -14.62 -14.09
N ASP A 193 -8.09 -13.83 -13.71
CA ASP A 193 -7.94 -12.44 -13.32
C ASP A 193 -6.67 -12.26 -12.47
N ILE A 194 -5.87 -11.26 -12.80
CA ILE A 194 -4.62 -10.96 -12.10
C ILE A 194 -4.93 -10.79 -10.60
N THR A 195 -4.52 -11.77 -9.83
CA THR A 195 -4.56 -11.73 -8.37
C THR A 195 -3.28 -11.13 -7.85
#